data_7d030e40dad92b69cd95b47f51929f29
#
_entry.id   7d030e40dad92b69cd95b47f51929f29
#
_cell.length_a   1.000
_cell.length_b   1.000
_cell.length_c   1.000
_cell.angle_alpha   90.00
_cell.angle_beta   90.00
_cell.angle_gamma   90.00
#
_symmetry.space_group_name_H-M   'P 1'
#
loop_
_entity.id
_entity.type
_entity.pdbx_description
1 polymer ?
#
loop_
_entity_poly.entity_id
_entity_poly.type
_entity_poly.pdbx_seq_one_letter_code
_entity_poly.pdbx_strand_id
1 'polypeptide(L)'
;TIVCLDGTQVIGTLLAQELTRAGYLSMNAHGTIYVVTPEYNSNSQMIFRDNIQPMIQGKHVIVLMASVTTGITIRKSMECISYYGGMLVGISAIFSAVDEVEGQPVNAVFHKDDIPDYQSCAMHDCPLCKEGRRIDALVNSFGYSKL
;
A
#
# COMPACT_ATOMS: atom_id res chain seq x y z
N THR A 1 -1.11 8.73 10.83
CA THR A 1 -0.34 7.47 10.74
C THR A 1 -0.11 7.09 9.30
N ILE A 2 1.08 6.56 8.99
CA ILE A 2 1.42 5.99 7.68
C ILE A 2 1.55 4.48 7.86
N VAL A 3 0.67 3.73 7.20
CA VAL A 3 0.73 2.26 7.16
C VAL A 3 1.53 1.85 5.92
N CYS A 4 2.70 1.30 6.13
CA CYS A 4 3.64 0.91 5.08
C CYS A 4 3.49 -0.56 4.73
N LEU A 5 3.23 -0.85 3.46
CA LEU A 5 3.15 -2.18 2.89
C LEU A 5 4.34 -2.42 1.94
N ASP A 6 4.59 -3.68 1.60
CA ASP A 6 5.56 -4.09 0.57
C ASP A 6 6.98 -3.50 0.75
N GLY A 7 7.45 -3.34 1.99
CA GLY A 7 8.79 -2.86 2.26
C GLY A 7 8.98 -1.33 2.14
N THR A 8 7.90 -0.54 2.14
CA THR A 8 7.94 0.93 1.96
C THR A 8 8.28 1.73 3.23
N GLN A 9 8.75 1.11 4.32
CA GLN A 9 8.98 1.76 5.62
C GLN A 9 9.97 2.93 5.54
N VAL A 10 11.03 2.79 4.75
CA VAL A 10 12.03 3.84 4.56
C VAL A 10 11.38 5.05 3.88
N ILE A 11 10.60 4.82 2.82
CA ILE A 11 9.87 5.87 2.10
C ILE A 11 8.83 6.51 3.02
N GLY A 12 8.10 5.70 3.80
CA GLY A 12 7.14 6.18 4.78
C GLY A 12 7.77 7.08 5.84
N THR A 13 8.98 6.75 6.28
CA THR A 13 9.74 7.58 7.24
C THR A 13 10.14 8.92 6.63
N LEU A 14 10.64 8.92 5.40
CA LEU A 14 10.97 10.14 4.68
C LEU A 14 9.74 11.01 4.41
N LEU A 15 8.62 10.39 4.03
CA LEU A 15 7.34 11.07 3.86
C LEU A 15 6.87 11.71 5.17
N ALA A 16 6.94 10.98 6.30
CA ALA A 16 6.61 11.52 7.62
C ALA A 16 7.48 12.73 7.97
N GLN A 17 8.77 12.67 7.65
CA GLN A 17 9.70 13.77 7.86
C GLN A 17 9.35 15.00 7.03
N GLU A 18 9.03 14.82 5.74
CA GLU A 18 8.63 15.93 4.87
C GLU A 18 7.28 16.53 5.27
N LEU A 19 6.29 15.71 5.65
CA LEU A 19 5.03 16.19 6.18
C LEU A 19 5.22 17.02 7.47
N THR A 20 6.15 16.61 8.34
CA THR A 20 6.49 17.36 9.54
C THR A 20 7.15 18.71 9.18
N ARG A 21 8.10 18.72 8.25
CA ARG A 21 8.78 19.95 7.79
C ARG A 21 7.84 20.92 7.09
N ALA A 22 6.91 20.41 6.30
CA ALA A 22 5.93 21.22 5.58
C ALA A 22 4.87 21.89 6.49
N GLY A 23 4.94 21.65 7.82
CA GLY A 23 4.05 22.30 8.79
C GLY A 23 2.60 21.82 8.74
N TYR A 24 2.33 20.65 8.14
CA TYR A 24 1.00 20.03 8.17
C TYR A 24 0.53 19.68 9.59
N LEU A 25 1.44 19.66 10.53
CA LEU A 25 1.13 19.63 11.96
C LEU A 25 1.14 21.09 12.44
N SER A 26 -0.02 21.61 12.81
CA SER A 26 -0.13 22.93 13.43
C SER A 26 0.95 23.11 14.50
N MET A 27 1.63 24.26 14.52
CA MET A 27 2.71 24.56 15.49
C MET A 27 2.27 24.37 16.96
N ASN A 28 0.97 24.30 17.22
CA ASN A 28 0.39 24.10 18.56
C ASN A 28 -0.15 22.68 18.79
N ALA A 29 -0.15 21.81 17.80
CA ALA A 29 -0.54 20.41 17.95
C ALA A 29 0.74 19.56 17.92
N HIS A 30 1.18 19.10 19.10
CA HIS A 30 2.24 18.09 19.22
C HIS A 30 1.77 16.76 18.63
N GLY A 31 1.53 16.74 17.32
CA GLY A 31 1.09 15.55 16.59
C GLY A 31 2.28 14.67 16.22
N THR A 32 2.24 13.41 16.59
CA THR A 32 3.22 12.42 16.18
C THR A 32 2.72 11.74 14.90
N ILE A 33 3.57 11.63 13.88
CA ILE A 33 3.32 10.77 12.71
C ILE A 33 3.94 9.41 13.00
N TYR A 34 3.09 8.40 13.14
CA TYR A 34 3.53 7.02 13.28
C TYR A 34 3.76 6.41 11.89
N VAL A 35 4.84 5.66 11.76
CA VAL A 35 5.13 4.84 10.57
C VAL A 35 5.09 3.39 11.04
N VAL A 36 4.11 2.65 10.57
CA VAL A 36 3.82 1.29 11.05
C VAL A 36 3.68 0.32 9.89
N THR A 37 3.95 -0.94 10.17
CA THR A 37 3.78 -2.04 9.21
C THR A 37 2.88 -3.09 9.86
N PRO A 38 1.83 -3.55 9.17
CA PRO A 38 1.03 -4.68 9.65
C PRO A 38 1.81 -5.99 9.52
N GLU A 39 1.37 -6.97 10.29
CA GLU A 39 1.76 -8.37 10.10
C GLU A 39 0.66 -9.11 9.33
N TYR A 40 1.01 -10.26 8.78
CA TYR A 40 0.07 -11.17 8.14
C TYR A 40 0.04 -12.48 8.91
N ASN A 41 -1.15 -12.94 9.23
CA ASN A 41 -1.33 -14.27 9.82
C ASN A 41 -1.23 -15.38 8.76
N SER A 42 -1.33 -16.64 9.18
CA SER A 42 -1.28 -17.82 8.30
C SER A 42 -2.36 -17.81 7.20
N ASN A 43 -3.46 -17.08 7.40
CA ASN A 43 -4.55 -16.95 6.44
C ASN A 43 -4.41 -15.69 5.55
N SER A 44 -3.23 -15.07 5.53
CA SER A 44 -2.96 -13.82 4.80
C SER A 44 -3.89 -12.67 5.18
N GLN A 45 -4.39 -12.66 6.42
CA GLN A 45 -5.12 -11.53 6.97
C GLN A 45 -4.12 -10.56 7.60
N MET A 46 -4.34 -9.28 7.35
CA MET A 46 -3.56 -8.19 7.93
C MET A 46 -3.97 -7.98 9.39
N ILE A 47 -2.99 -7.84 10.26
CA ILE A 47 -3.21 -7.61 11.69
C ILE A 47 -2.26 -6.55 12.24
N PHE A 48 -2.74 -5.81 13.25
CA PHE A 48 -1.91 -4.93 14.08
C PHE A 48 -1.84 -5.51 15.48
N ARG A 49 -0.61 -5.71 16.00
CA ARG A 49 -0.40 -6.16 17.38
C ARG A 49 -0.90 -5.11 18.37
N ASP A 50 -1.24 -5.55 19.60
CA ASP A 50 -1.82 -4.70 20.64
C ASP A 50 -1.00 -3.43 20.91
N ASN A 51 0.33 -3.52 20.85
CA ASN A 51 1.23 -2.38 21.02
C ASN A 51 1.23 -1.39 19.84
N ILE A 52 0.72 -1.79 18.67
CA ILE A 52 0.62 -0.97 17.45
C ILE A 52 -0.80 -0.38 17.30
N GLN A 53 -1.83 -1.06 17.81
CA GLN A 53 -3.22 -0.63 17.67
C GLN A 53 -3.47 0.83 18.11
N PRO A 54 -2.88 1.36 19.20
CA PRO A 54 -3.04 2.77 19.59
C PRO A 54 -2.52 3.77 18.55
N MET A 55 -1.64 3.32 17.63
CA MET A 55 -1.13 4.14 16.53
C MET A 55 -2.10 4.19 15.35
N ILE A 56 -3.14 3.34 15.35
CA ILE A 56 -4.19 3.27 14.31
C ILE A 56 -5.50 3.82 14.85
N GLN A 57 -5.90 3.40 16.05
CA GLN A 57 -7.20 3.73 16.64
C GLN A 57 -7.41 5.24 16.75
N GLY A 58 -8.49 5.74 16.16
CA GLY A 58 -8.84 7.16 16.13
C GLY A 58 -7.88 8.05 15.34
N LYS A 59 -7.01 7.46 14.51
CA LYS A 59 -6.03 8.22 13.70
C LYS A 59 -6.45 8.34 12.24
N HIS A 60 -6.06 9.45 11.61
CA HIS A 60 -6.05 9.57 10.16
C HIS A 60 -4.90 8.72 9.61
N VAL A 61 -5.21 7.86 8.67
CA VAL A 61 -4.28 6.85 8.15
C VAL A 61 -4.07 7.03 6.65
N ILE A 62 -2.82 7.07 6.24
CA ILE A 62 -2.39 6.95 4.84
C ILE A 62 -1.85 5.55 4.65
N VAL A 63 -2.28 4.86 3.61
CA VAL A 63 -1.68 3.60 3.16
C VAL A 63 -0.61 3.91 2.12
N LEU A 64 0.60 3.41 2.33
CA LEU A 64 1.74 3.55 1.42
C LEU A 64 2.17 2.18 0.91
N MET A 65 2.23 2.04 -0.42
CA MET A 65 2.55 0.78 -1.11
C MET A 65 3.63 0.98 -2.16
N ALA A 66 4.35 -0.09 -2.48
CA ALA A 66 5.27 -0.08 -3.62
C ALA A 66 4.49 -0.10 -4.94
N SER A 67 3.52 -1.01 -5.08
CA SER A 67 2.73 -1.13 -6.31
C SER A 67 1.28 -1.51 -6.05
N VAL A 68 0.39 -0.96 -6.86
CA VAL A 68 -1.04 -1.28 -6.88
C VAL A 68 -1.39 -1.83 -8.27
N THR A 69 -1.84 -3.06 -8.33
CA THR A 69 -2.25 -3.69 -9.60
C THR A 69 -3.76 -3.84 -9.72
N THR A 70 -4.38 -4.62 -8.84
CA THR A 70 -5.82 -4.91 -8.84
C THR A 70 -6.58 -4.26 -7.69
N GLY A 71 -5.90 -3.60 -6.76
CA GLY A 71 -6.50 -2.99 -5.58
C GLY A 71 -6.92 -3.96 -4.46
N ILE A 72 -6.72 -5.27 -4.62
CA ILE A 72 -7.13 -6.27 -3.61
C ILE A 72 -6.46 -6.01 -2.26
N THR A 73 -5.16 -5.73 -2.24
CA THR A 73 -4.43 -5.44 -1.00
C THR A 73 -4.93 -4.15 -0.35
N ILE A 74 -5.27 -3.13 -1.14
CA ILE A 74 -5.85 -1.88 -0.64
C ILE A 74 -7.18 -2.16 0.06
N ARG A 75 -8.11 -2.90 -0.55
CA ARG A 75 -9.39 -3.26 0.08
C ARG A 75 -9.19 -3.95 1.42
N LYS A 76 -8.32 -4.95 1.48
CA LYS A 76 -7.98 -5.63 2.74
C LYS A 76 -7.39 -4.66 3.78
N SER A 77 -6.59 -3.69 3.34
CA SER A 77 -6.02 -2.66 4.22
C SER A 77 -7.10 -1.73 4.75
N MET A 78 -8.05 -1.31 3.91
CA MET A 78 -9.18 -0.47 4.30
C MET A 78 -10.04 -1.17 5.36
N GLU A 79 -10.39 -2.44 5.12
CA GLU A 79 -11.13 -3.27 6.08
C GLU A 79 -10.37 -3.41 7.42
N CYS A 80 -9.08 -3.70 7.36
CA CYS A 80 -8.24 -3.84 8.53
C CYS A 80 -8.13 -2.53 9.32
N ILE A 81 -7.83 -1.41 8.65
CA ILE A 81 -7.74 -0.08 9.29
C ILE A 81 -9.07 0.29 9.96
N SER A 82 -10.19 0.07 9.26
CA SER A 82 -11.53 0.31 9.81
C SER A 82 -11.82 -0.58 11.02
N TYR A 83 -11.46 -1.86 10.96
CA TYR A 83 -11.62 -2.80 12.07
C TYR A 83 -10.90 -2.32 13.34
N TYR A 84 -9.70 -1.76 13.21
CA TYR A 84 -8.95 -1.19 14.33
C TYR A 84 -9.30 0.26 14.66
N GLY A 85 -10.37 0.80 14.06
CA GLY A 85 -10.89 2.13 14.37
C GLY A 85 -10.07 3.29 13.79
N GLY A 86 -9.26 3.03 12.78
CA GLY A 86 -8.56 4.06 12.00
C GLY A 86 -9.45 4.66 10.91
N MET A 87 -9.12 5.87 10.46
CA MET A 87 -9.80 6.58 9.36
C MET A 87 -8.85 6.70 8.17
N LEU A 88 -9.11 5.95 7.09
CA LEU A 88 -8.33 6.09 5.87
C LEU A 88 -8.58 7.48 5.26
N VAL A 89 -7.52 8.23 5.01
CA VAL A 89 -7.56 9.57 4.40
C VAL A 89 -6.78 9.67 3.10
N GLY A 90 -6.04 8.63 2.72
CA GLY A 90 -5.32 8.62 1.46
C GLY A 90 -4.62 7.30 1.19
N ILE A 91 -4.42 7.05 -0.10
CA ILE A 91 -3.66 5.92 -0.63
C ILE A 91 -2.55 6.50 -1.50
N SER A 92 -1.32 6.08 -1.23
CA SER A 92 -0.15 6.49 -2.00
C SER A 92 0.64 5.26 -2.45
N ALA A 93 1.13 5.30 -3.68
CA ALA A 93 1.93 4.23 -4.26
C ALA A 93 3.10 4.77 -5.07
N ILE A 94 4.14 3.98 -5.27
CA ILE A 94 5.18 4.32 -6.25
C ILE A 94 4.64 4.08 -7.65
N PHE A 95 3.96 2.95 -7.87
CA PHE A 95 3.32 2.60 -9.13
C PHE A 95 1.85 2.21 -8.91
N SER A 96 0.96 2.63 -9.82
CA SER A 96 -0.42 2.15 -9.82
C SER A 96 -0.92 1.87 -11.23
N ALA A 97 -1.54 0.70 -11.41
CA ALA A 97 -2.26 0.32 -12.62
C ALA A 97 -3.74 0.73 -12.58
N VAL A 98 -4.23 1.26 -11.47
CA VAL A 98 -5.61 1.70 -11.26
C VAL A 98 -5.63 3.11 -10.68
N ASP A 99 -6.64 3.90 -11.04
CA ASP A 99 -6.75 5.28 -10.59
C ASP A 99 -7.45 5.41 -9.24
N GLU A 100 -8.32 4.44 -8.92
CA GLU A 100 -9.08 4.41 -7.66
C GLU A 100 -9.37 2.99 -7.18
N VAL A 101 -9.63 2.85 -5.88
CA VAL A 101 -10.11 1.62 -5.25
C VAL A 101 -11.21 1.97 -4.26
N GLU A 102 -12.41 1.38 -4.43
CA GLU A 102 -13.60 1.64 -3.58
C GLU A 102 -13.94 3.14 -3.46
N GLY A 103 -13.81 3.89 -4.56
CA GLY A 103 -14.05 5.33 -4.60
C GLY A 103 -12.95 6.18 -3.93
N GLN A 104 -11.86 5.57 -3.48
CA GLN A 104 -10.70 6.28 -2.96
C GLN A 104 -9.63 6.42 -4.05
N PRO A 105 -9.18 7.64 -4.38
CA PRO A 105 -8.15 7.85 -5.38
C PRO A 105 -6.81 7.27 -4.91
N VAL A 106 -6.08 6.67 -5.85
CA VAL A 106 -4.72 6.19 -5.63
C VAL A 106 -3.74 7.22 -6.18
N ASN A 107 -3.00 7.88 -5.29
CA ASN A 107 -1.96 8.82 -5.68
C ASN A 107 -0.66 8.06 -5.95
N ALA A 108 -0.24 7.97 -7.19
CA ALA A 108 0.98 7.26 -7.57
C ALA A 108 1.98 8.18 -8.28
N VAL A 109 3.27 7.84 -8.16
CA VAL A 109 4.35 8.53 -8.88
C VAL A 109 4.37 8.10 -10.34
N PHE A 110 4.12 6.81 -10.60
CA PHE A 110 4.06 6.23 -11.93
C PHE A 110 2.72 5.51 -12.12
N HIS A 111 2.16 5.61 -13.33
CA HIS A 111 0.95 4.94 -13.74
C HIS A 111 1.24 3.91 -14.86
N LYS A 112 0.24 3.09 -15.19
CA LYS A 112 0.37 2.08 -16.25
C LYS A 112 0.84 2.65 -17.58
N ASP A 113 0.43 3.88 -17.89
CA ASP A 113 0.75 4.55 -19.15
C ASP A 113 2.22 4.99 -19.23
N ASP A 114 2.91 5.06 -18.09
CA ASP A 114 4.36 5.35 -18.01
C ASP A 114 5.22 4.11 -18.28
N ILE A 115 4.61 2.90 -18.28
CA ILE A 115 5.33 1.64 -18.52
C ILE A 115 4.82 1.02 -19.82
N PRO A 116 5.64 1.01 -20.89
CA PRO A 116 5.26 0.41 -22.17
C PRO A 116 4.86 -1.06 -22.00
N ASP A 117 3.77 -1.45 -22.67
CA ASP A 117 3.26 -2.83 -22.74
C ASP A 117 2.89 -3.44 -21.36
N TYR A 118 2.72 -2.61 -20.32
CA TYR A 118 2.27 -3.11 -19.03
C TYR A 118 0.87 -3.71 -19.11
N GLN A 119 0.73 -4.95 -18.67
CA GLN A 119 -0.55 -5.66 -18.60
C GLN A 119 -0.77 -6.22 -17.19
N SER A 120 -1.95 -5.99 -16.66
CA SER A 120 -2.44 -6.60 -15.42
C SER A 120 -3.75 -7.30 -15.71
N CYS A 121 -3.87 -8.55 -15.32
CA CYS A 121 -5.07 -9.36 -15.56
C CYS A 121 -5.41 -10.23 -14.36
N ALA A 122 -6.67 -10.56 -14.20
CA ALA A 122 -7.08 -11.56 -13.22
C ALA A 122 -6.57 -12.95 -13.62
N MET A 123 -6.34 -13.81 -12.64
CA MET A 123 -5.75 -15.14 -12.85
C MET A 123 -6.52 -15.98 -13.90
N HIS A 124 -7.86 -15.88 -13.89
CA HIS A 124 -8.73 -16.64 -14.82
C HIS A 124 -8.85 -16.01 -16.21
N ASP A 125 -8.38 -14.75 -16.39
CA ASP A 125 -8.46 -14.02 -17.65
C ASP A 125 -7.11 -13.68 -18.28
N CYS A 126 -6.05 -14.29 -17.81
CA CYS A 126 -4.71 -14.03 -18.29
C CYS A 126 -4.54 -14.47 -19.76
N PRO A 127 -4.30 -13.52 -20.69
CA PRO A 127 -4.10 -13.85 -22.11
C PRO A 127 -2.86 -14.72 -22.33
N LEU A 128 -1.79 -14.48 -21.57
CA LEU A 128 -0.55 -15.25 -21.67
C LEU A 128 -0.77 -16.72 -21.27
N CYS A 129 -1.59 -16.97 -20.23
CA CYS A 129 -1.96 -18.32 -19.85
C CYS A 129 -2.81 -19.01 -20.93
N LYS A 130 -3.73 -18.28 -21.59
CA LYS A 130 -4.54 -18.79 -22.70
C LYS A 130 -3.68 -19.15 -23.91
N GLU A 131 -2.58 -18.44 -24.14
CA GLU A 131 -1.58 -18.72 -25.16
C GLU A 131 -0.59 -19.83 -24.77
N GLY A 132 -0.67 -20.37 -23.57
CA GLY A 132 0.24 -21.40 -23.05
C GLY A 132 1.64 -20.89 -22.72
N ARG A 133 1.82 -19.57 -22.57
CA ARG A 133 3.09 -18.97 -22.13
C ARG A 133 3.35 -19.31 -20.68
N ARG A 134 4.52 -19.83 -20.40
CA ARG A 134 4.96 -20.13 -19.04
C ARG A 134 5.56 -18.90 -18.38
N ILE A 135 5.36 -18.79 -17.08
CA ILE A 135 6.08 -17.81 -16.25
C ILE A 135 7.57 -18.19 -16.27
N ASP A 136 8.44 -17.25 -16.54
CA ASP A 136 9.90 -17.43 -16.59
C ASP A 136 10.62 -16.86 -15.39
N ALA A 137 9.97 -16.00 -14.62
CA ALA A 137 10.50 -15.45 -13.37
C ALA A 137 9.39 -15.07 -12.37
N LEU A 138 9.74 -15.14 -11.09
CA LEU A 138 8.97 -14.56 -9.98
C LEU A 138 9.69 -13.32 -9.47
N VAL A 139 8.95 -12.24 -9.25
CA VAL A 139 9.49 -10.96 -8.76
C VAL A 139 8.73 -10.54 -7.51
N ASN A 140 9.45 -10.10 -6.49
CA ASN A 140 8.91 -9.54 -5.25
C ASN A 140 9.87 -8.49 -4.67
N SER A 141 9.58 -8.00 -3.44
CA SER A 141 10.40 -7.02 -2.73
C SER A 141 11.84 -7.50 -2.39
N PHE A 142 12.11 -8.80 -2.47
CA PHE A 142 13.44 -9.39 -2.24
C PHE A 142 14.25 -9.56 -3.53
N GLY A 143 13.66 -9.29 -4.69
CA GLY A 143 14.29 -9.44 -5.98
C GLY A 143 13.51 -10.34 -6.94
N TYR A 144 14.23 -11.04 -7.83
CA TYR A 144 13.62 -11.98 -8.76
C TYR A 144 14.32 -13.33 -8.76
N SER A 145 13.56 -14.37 -9.06
CA SER A 145 14.06 -15.73 -9.28
C SER A 145 13.56 -16.23 -10.63
N LYS A 146 14.47 -16.71 -11.48
CA LYS A 146 14.11 -17.46 -12.69
C LYS A 146 13.54 -18.81 -12.31
N LEU A 147 12.53 -19.28 -13.08
CA LEU A 147 11.90 -20.59 -12.93
C LEU A 147 12.47 -21.59 -13.95
#